data_c40ead7db2f9f2f9e713511d76783ebc
#
_entry.id   c40ead7db2f9f2f9e713511d76783ebc
#
_cell.length_a   1.000
_cell.length_b   1.000
_cell.length_c   1.000
_cell.angle_alpha   90.00
_cell.angle_beta   90.00
_cell.angle_gamma   90.00
#
_symmetry.space_group_name_H-M   'P 1'
#
loop_
_entity.id
_entity.type
_entity.pdbx_description
1 polymer ?
#
loop_
_entity_poly.entity_id
_entity_poly.type
_entity_poly.pdbx_seq_one_letter_code
_entity_poly.pdbx_strand_id
1 'polypeptide(L)'
;MEILHDTVYNPAYNMKGQGAPESVVNARPGLDIGAASTWGNAVVDYDKKKLEKAAELLLADYDKLKNSAGYQYDLANVLEQVLSNTAQEYQKKMAAAFRSGDAEEFSTLSDKFLSIIDMVEKVTGTQKEFLVGTWTVSYTHLRAHETRHD
;
A
#
# COMPACT_ATOMS: atom_id res chain seq x y z
N MET A 1 -19.47 4.62 1.38
CA MET A 1 -18.99 6.00 1.65
C MET A 1 -18.62 6.20 3.12
N GLU A 2 -19.47 5.83 4.07
CA GLU A 2 -19.23 5.99 5.52
C GLU A 2 -17.95 5.28 5.99
N ILE A 3 -17.70 4.06 5.55
CA ILE A 3 -16.51 3.28 5.94
C ILE A 3 -15.20 3.94 5.43
N LEU A 4 -15.20 4.51 4.23
CA LEU A 4 -14.03 5.23 3.70
C LEU A 4 -13.80 6.55 4.44
N HIS A 5 -14.88 7.22 4.87
CA HIS A 5 -14.78 8.40 5.72
C HIS A 5 -14.13 8.07 7.07
N ASP A 6 -14.46 6.93 7.64
CA ASP A 6 -13.92 6.49 8.94
C ASP A 6 -12.49 5.89 8.86
N THR A 7 -11.95 5.73 7.67
CA THR A 7 -10.63 5.15 7.42
C THR A 7 -9.74 6.09 6.60
N VAL A 8 -9.79 5.99 5.29
CA VAL A 8 -8.92 6.72 4.35
C VAL A 8 -9.12 8.26 4.43
N TYR A 9 -10.37 8.70 4.63
CA TYR A 9 -10.73 10.12 4.72
C TYR A 9 -11.09 10.56 6.16
N ASN A 10 -10.53 9.89 7.16
CA ASN A 10 -10.83 10.19 8.56
C ASN A 10 -10.37 11.60 8.95
N PRO A 11 -11.28 12.54 9.27
CA PRO A 11 -10.93 13.90 9.63
C PRO A 11 -10.25 14.01 11.00
N ALA A 12 -10.38 12.98 11.85
CA ALA A 12 -9.71 12.90 13.14
C ALA A 12 -8.28 12.30 13.04
N TYR A 13 -7.86 11.91 11.85
CA TYR A 13 -6.51 11.41 11.61
C TYR A 13 -5.50 12.54 11.82
N ASN A 14 -4.72 12.40 12.88
CA ASN A 14 -3.65 13.34 13.19
C ASN A 14 -2.33 12.80 12.62
N MET A 15 -1.91 13.30 11.49
CA MET A 15 -0.64 12.94 10.87
C MET A 15 0.52 13.32 11.80
N LYS A 16 1.07 12.33 12.48
CA LYS A 16 2.29 12.48 13.27
C LYS A 16 3.50 12.41 12.34
N GLY A 17 3.77 13.46 11.64
CA GLY A 17 4.91 13.55 10.72
C GLY A 17 4.61 14.40 9.51
N GLN A 18 5.60 14.56 8.65
CA GLN A 18 5.45 15.22 7.35
C GLN A 18 5.14 14.14 6.31
N GLY A 19 4.00 14.25 5.65
CA GLY A 19 3.57 13.32 4.60
C GLY A 19 2.62 12.22 5.09
N ALA A 20 2.13 11.42 4.15
CA ALA A 20 1.26 10.29 4.41
C ALA A 20 2.00 9.13 5.07
N PRO A 21 1.29 8.23 5.79
CA PRO A 21 1.88 6.99 6.27
C PRO A 21 2.48 6.17 5.14
N GLU A 22 3.67 5.63 5.38
CA GLU A 22 4.41 4.85 4.40
C GLU A 22 4.27 3.35 4.67
N SER A 23 4.27 2.56 3.59
CA SER A 23 4.19 1.11 3.68
C SER A 23 5.57 0.47 3.82
N VAL A 24 5.65 -0.60 4.60
CA VAL A 24 6.86 -1.44 4.69
C VAL A 24 7.19 -2.14 3.36
N VAL A 25 6.24 -2.29 2.44
CA VAL A 25 6.46 -2.85 1.10
C VAL A 25 7.35 -1.95 0.24
N ASN A 26 7.34 -0.64 0.49
CA ASN A 26 8.15 0.35 -0.22
C ASN A 26 9.48 0.66 0.49
N ALA A 27 9.68 0.12 1.69
CA ALA A 27 10.87 0.37 2.48
C ALA A 27 12.02 -0.57 2.12
N ARG A 28 13.24 -0.16 2.45
CA ARG A 28 14.36 -1.10 2.42
C ARG A 28 14.14 -2.21 3.43
N PRO A 29 14.42 -3.47 3.08
CA PRO A 29 14.30 -4.59 4.01
C PRO A 29 15.13 -4.34 5.29
N GLY A 30 14.52 -4.62 6.44
CA GLY A 30 15.17 -4.43 7.74
C GLY A 30 14.33 -5.00 8.87
N LEU A 31 14.93 -5.18 10.03
CA LEU A 31 14.23 -5.65 11.22
C LEU A 31 13.39 -4.55 11.87
N ASP A 32 13.84 -3.31 11.77
CA ASP A 32 13.16 -2.13 12.29
C ASP A 32 12.89 -1.16 11.14
N ILE A 33 11.65 -1.18 10.65
CA ILE A 33 11.21 -0.30 9.57
C ILE A 33 10.28 0.75 10.16
N GLY A 34 10.81 1.96 10.35
CA GLY A 34 10.04 3.12 10.85
C GLY A 34 9.50 4.01 9.74
N ALA A 35 10.16 4.01 8.58
CA ALA A 35 9.81 4.83 7.42
C ALA A 35 10.40 4.23 6.14
N ALA A 36 9.77 4.51 4.99
CA ALA A 36 10.31 4.20 3.67
C ALA A 36 11.13 5.38 3.11
N SER A 37 10.82 6.60 3.52
CA SER A 37 11.52 7.84 3.15
C SER A 37 12.02 8.62 4.37
N THR A 38 12.66 9.76 4.12
CA THR A 38 13.14 10.68 5.17
C THR A 38 11.99 11.42 5.88
N TRP A 39 10.83 11.54 5.25
CA TRP A 39 9.76 12.44 5.67
C TRP A 39 8.52 11.73 6.21
N GLY A 40 8.32 10.47 5.88
CA GLY A 40 7.18 9.68 6.30
C GLY A 40 7.46 8.80 7.51
N ASN A 41 6.42 8.13 7.97
CA ASN A 41 6.51 7.09 8.99
C ASN A 41 5.56 5.94 8.66
N ALA A 42 5.80 4.76 9.21
CA ALA A 42 5.00 3.56 8.99
C ALA A 42 3.85 3.39 10.00
N VAL A 43 3.46 4.46 10.69
CA VAL A 43 2.37 4.42 11.67
C VAL A 43 1.04 4.64 10.97
N VAL A 44 0.15 3.66 11.06
CA VAL A 44 -1.23 3.71 10.57
C VAL A 44 -2.15 3.98 11.76
N ASP A 45 -2.86 5.09 11.72
CA ASP A 45 -3.64 5.64 12.85
C ASP A 45 -5.17 5.48 12.66
N TYR A 46 -5.59 4.55 11.81
CA TYR A 46 -6.99 4.18 11.60
C TYR A 46 -7.24 2.70 11.92
N ASP A 47 -8.50 2.33 12.12
CA ASP A 47 -8.90 0.95 12.34
C ASP A 47 -8.76 0.13 11.04
N LYS A 48 -7.73 -0.70 10.98
CA LYS A 48 -7.43 -1.57 9.83
C LYS A 48 -8.60 -2.50 9.48
N LYS A 49 -9.37 -2.98 10.48
CA LYS A 49 -10.52 -3.86 10.24
C LYS A 49 -11.65 -3.16 9.50
N LYS A 50 -11.81 -1.85 9.70
CA LYS A 50 -12.78 -1.07 8.92
C LYS A 50 -12.37 -1.00 7.45
N LEU A 51 -11.08 -0.87 7.16
CA LEU A 51 -10.59 -0.89 5.79
C LEU A 51 -10.73 -2.27 5.14
N GLU A 52 -10.45 -3.35 5.86
CA GLU A 52 -10.71 -4.73 5.41
C GLU A 52 -12.20 -4.90 5.07
N LYS A 53 -13.09 -4.38 5.92
CA LYS A 53 -14.54 -4.40 5.64
C LYS A 53 -14.93 -3.60 4.39
N ALA A 54 -14.27 -2.49 4.13
CA ALA A 54 -14.46 -1.72 2.89
C ALA A 54 -14.06 -2.55 1.66
N ALA A 55 -12.92 -3.25 1.72
CA ALA A 55 -12.48 -4.16 0.66
C ALA A 55 -13.51 -5.29 0.39
N GLU A 56 -14.03 -5.92 1.46
CA GLU A 56 -15.05 -6.96 1.34
C GLU A 56 -16.32 -6.45 0.64
N LEU A 57 -16.79 -5.25 0.99
CA LEU A 57 -17.98 -4.65 0.39
C LEU A 57 -17.75 -4.30 -1.08
N LEU A 58 -16.57 -3.77 -1.43
CA LEU A 58 -16.21 -3.53 -2.82
C LEU A 58 -16.18 -4.84 -3.60
N LEU A 59 -15.54 -5.88 -3.08
CA LEU A 59 -15.46 -7.19 -3.72
C LEU A 59 -16.84 -7.84 -3.90
N ALA A 60 -17.77 -7.66 -2.96
CA ALA A 60 -19.13 -8.19 -3.07
C ALA A 60 -19.93 -7.61 -4.26
N ASP A 61 -19.60 -6.40 -4.68
CA ASP A 61 -20.23 -5.74 -5.83
C ASP A 61 -19.43 -5.87 -7.14
N TYR A 62 -18.34 -6.66 -7.14
CA TYR A 62 -17.42 -6.79 -8.28
C TYR A 62 -18.14 -7.11 -9.60
N ASP A 63 -19.00 -8.12 -9.61
CA ASP A 63 -19.68 -8.55 -10.84
C ASP A 63 -20.60 -7.47 -11.43
N LYS A 64 -21.14 -6.58 -10.61
CA LYS A 64 -21.98 -5.47 -11.04
C LYS A 64 -21.17 -4.29 -11.57
N LEU A 65 -20.00 -4.04 -10.97
CA LEU A 65 -19.25 -2.79 -11.13
C LEU A 65 -17.94 -2.96 -11.90
N LYS A 66 -17.50 -4.18 -12.21
CA LYS A 66 -16.20 -4.50 -12.85
C LYS A 66 -15.94 -3.77 -14.17
N ASN A 67 -16.97 -3.24 -14.84
CA ASN A 67 -16.81 -2.47 -16.08
C ASN A 67 -16.64 -0.96 -15.83
N SER A 68 -16.71 -0.49 -14.60
CA SER A 68 -16.47 0.90 -14.22
C SER A 68 -14.99 1.12 -13.90
N ALA A 69 -14.32 1.99 -14.67
CA ALA A 69 -12.90 2.29 -14.45
C ALA A 69 -12.64 2.91 -13.05
N GLY A 70 -13.53 3.80 -12.59
CA GLY A 70 -13.41 4.39 -11.25
C GLY A 70 -13.53 3.34 -10.16
N TYR A 71 -14.47 2.41 -10.29
CA TYR A 71 -14.59 1.30 -9.33
C TYR A 71 -13.34 0.40 -9.32
N GLN A 72 -12.80 0.06 -10.49
CA GLN A 72 -11.59 -0.75 -10.57
C GLN A 72 -10.39 -0.07 -9.89
N TYR A 73 -10.26 1.24 -10.10
CA TYR A 73 -9.22 2.04 -9.45
C TYR A 73 -9.39 2.06 -7.92
N ASP A 74 -10.60 2.35 -7.43
CA ASP A 74 -10.88 2.39 -5.99
C ASP A 74 -10.67 1.03 -5.34
N LEU A 75 -11.11 -0.06 -5.99
CA LEU A 75 -10.89 -1.42 -5.50
C LEU A 75 -9.39 -1.74 -5.41
N ALA A 76 -8.62 -1.44 -6.45
CA ALA A 76 -7.19 -1.70 -6.46
C ALA A 76 -6.46 -0.89 -5.36
N ASN A 77 -6.83 0.37 -5.17
CA ASN A 77 -6.25 1.24 -4.15
C ASN A 77 -6.56 0.74 -2.71
N VAL A 78 -7.80 0.33 -2.46
CA VAL A 78 -8.19 -0.21 -1.14
C VAL A 78 -7.51 -1.55 -0.89
N LEU A 79 -7.43 -2.44 -1.87
CA LEU A 79 -6.76 -3.74 -1.74
C LEU A 79 -5.26 -3.59 -1.52
N GLU A 80 -4.60 -2.68 -2.25
CA GLU A 80 -3.18 -2.35 -2.04
C GLU A 80 -2.92 -1.94 -0.59
N GLN A 81 -3.74 -1.05 -0.04
CA GLN A 81 -3.58 -0.57 1.33
C GLN A 81 -3.85 -1.68 2.37
N VAL A 82 -4.83 -2.56 2.16
CA VAL A 82 -5.10 -3.72 3.04
C VAL A 82 -3.92 -4.68 3.03
N LEU A 83 -3.39 -4.99 1.85
CA LEU A 83 -2.22 -5.85 1.70
C LEU A 83 -0.97 -5.23 2.37
N SER A 84 -0.76 -3.95 2.20
CA SER A 84 0.32 -3.19 2.82
C SER A 84 0.24 -3.21 4.35
N ASN A 85 -0.95 -3.05 4.92
CA ASN A 85 -1.18 -3.17 6.36
C ASN A 85 -0.86 -4.58 6.87
N THR A 86 -1.24 -5.60 6.10
CA THR A 86 -0.96 -7.01 6.42
C THR A 86 0.54 -7.29 6.34
N ALA A 87 1.22 -6.78 5.31
CA ALA A 87 2.68 -6.89 5.18
C ALA A 87 3.40 -6.33 6.41
N GLN A 88 2.96 -5.19 6.94
CA GLN A 88 3.53 -4.60 8.15
C GLN A 88 3.44 -5.53 9.37
N GLU A 89 2.34 -6.26 9.50
CA GLU A 89 2.18 -7.23 10.61
C GLU A 89 3.11 -8.43 10.45
N TYR A 90 3.26 -8.95 9.24
CA TYR A 90 4.21 -10.03 8.95
C TYR A 90 5.65 -9.59 9.17
N GLN A 91 6.02 -8.38 8.74
CA GLN A 91 7.36 -7.82 8.96
C GLN A 91 7.70 -7.75 10.45
N LYS A 92 6.78 -7.30 11.30
CA LYS A 92 6.99 -7.26 12.75
C LYS A 92 7.16 -8.66 13.35
N LYS A 93 6.37 -9.64 12.91
CA LYS A 93 6.51 -11.05 13.33
C LYS A 93 7.83 -11.64 12.88
N MET A 94 8.25 -11.41 11.63
CA MET A 94 9.56 -11.82 11.11
C MET A 94 10.70 -11.27 11.95
N ALA A 95 10.66 -9.98 12.28
CA ALA A 95 11.67 -9.34 13.13
C ALA A 95 11.71 -9.96 14.54
N ALA A 96 10.56 -10.32 15.10
CA ALA A 96 10.49 -11.01 16.39
C ALA A 96 11.07 -12.43 16.32
N ALA A 97 10.71 -13.22 15.31
CA ALA A 97 11.24 -14.57 15.09
C ALA A 97 12.78 -14.54 14.90
N PHE A 98 13.28 -13.58 14.13
CA PHE A 98 14.73 -13.40 13.96
C PHE A 98 15.43 -13.12 15.31
N ARG A 99 14.89 -12.23 16.12
CA ARG A 99 15.46 -11.88 17.44
C ARG A 99 15.41 -13.01 18.45
N SER A 100 14.41 -13.89 18.35
CA SER A 100 14.31 -15.09 19.21
C SER A 100 15.18 -16.25 18.72
N GLY A 101 15.76 -16.14 17.51
CA GLY A 101 16.54 -17.23 16.90
C GLY A 101 15.68 -18.34 16.30
N ASP A 102 14.38 -18.12 16.12
CA ASP A 102 13.46 -19.09 15.51
C ASP A 102 13.55 -19.03 13.98
N ALA A 103 14.44 -19.83 13.44
CA ALA A 103 14.72 -19.85 12.00
C ALA A 103 13.55 -20.45 11.18
N GLU A 104 12.81 -21.40 11.73
CA GLU A 104 11.66 -22.03 11.05
C GLU A 104 10.49 -21.05 10.95
N GLU A 105 10.14 -20.41 12.05
CA GLU A 105 9.11 -19.37 12.08
C GLU A 105 9.49 -18.18 11.16
N PHE A 106 10.76 -17.73 11.21
CA PHE A 106 11.26 -16.67 10.34
C PHE A 106 11.10 -17.03 8.86
N SER A 107 11.48 -18.24 8.45
CA SER A 107 11.33 -18.70 7.06
C SER A 107 9.88 -18.70 6.63
N THR A 108 9.00 -19.28 7.44
CA THR A 108 7.56 -19.35 7.16
C THR A 108 6.92 -17.97 7.00
N LEU A 109 7.28 -17.04 7.89
CA LEU A 109 6.76 -15.67 7.83
C LEU A 109 7.33 -14.89 6.64
N SER A 110 8.59 -15.15 6.27
CA SER A 110 9.23 -14.55 5.09
C SER A 110 8.52 -14.94 3.80
N ASP A 111 8.19 -16.22 3.63
CA ASP A 111 7.44 -16.70 2.46
C ASP A 111 6.06 -16.03 2.36
N LYS A 112 5.37 -15.87 3.47
CA LYS A 112 4.09 -15.16 3.53
C LYS A 112 4.24 -13.68 3.19
N PHE A 113 5.28 -13.02 3.71
CA PHE A 113 5.56 -11.62 3.41
C PHE A 113 5.84 -11.41 1.92
N LEU A 114 6.68 -12.25 1.31
CA LEU A 114 6.96 -12.19 -0.11
C LEU A 114 5.71 -12.44 -0.96
N SER A 115 4.87 -13.41 -0.56
CA SER A 115 3.59 -13.65 -1.22
C SER A 115 2.65 -12.42 -1.18
N ILE A 116 2.68 -11.64 -0.10
CA ILE A 116 1.91 -10.38 -0.03
C ILE A 116 2.49 -9.34 -0.99
N ILE A 117 3.81 -9.21 -1.11
CA ILE A 117 4.44 -8.31 -2.09
C ILE A 117 4.02 -8.68 -3.52
N ASP A 118 4.03 -9.97 -3.87
CA ASP A 118 3.57 -10.45 -5.18
C ASP A 118 2.08 -10.12 -5.42
N MET A 119 1.25 -10.18 -4.37
CA MET A 119 -0.15 -9.77 -4.49
C MET A 119 -0.31 -8.26 -4.69
N VAL A 120 0.47 -7.44 -3.98
CA VAL A 120 0.49 -5.97 -4.19
C VAL A 120 0.88 -5.65 -5.62
N GLU A 121 1.94 -6.26 -6.16
CA GLU A 121 2.37 -6.08 -7.54
C GLU A 121 1.25 -6.45 -8.54
N LYS A 122 0.59 -7.58 -8.33
CA LYS A 122 -0.52 -8.00 -9.19
C LYS A 122 -1.69 -7.03 -9.14
N VAL A 123 -2.07 -6.55 -7.96
CA VAL A 123 -3.19 -5.60 -7.78
C VAL A 123 -2.85 -4.27 -8.44
N THR A 124 -1.69 -3.68 -8.12
CA THR A 124 -1.27 -2.39 -8.67
C THR A 124 -1.03 -2.47 -10.18
N GLY A 125 -0.53 -3.61 -10.68
CA GLY A 125 -0.34 -3.88 -12.11
C GLY A 125 -1.63 -3.89 -12.92
N THR A 126 -2.81 -3.98 -12.31
CA THR A 126 -4.10 -3.87 -13.01
C THR A 126 -4.47 -2.44 -13.40
N GLN A 127 -3.82 -1.44 -12.81
CA GLN A 127 -4.15 -0.02 -13.00
C GLN A 127 -2.93 0.72 -13.56
N LYS A 128 -3.09 1.33 -14.73
CA LYS A 128 -2.01 2.07 -15.40
C LYS A 128 -1.46 3.24 -14.57
N GLU A 129 -2.29 3.81 -13.71
CA GLU A 129 -1.98 4.91 -12.82
C GLU A 129 -0.91 4.54 -11.78
N PHE A 130 -0.79 3.25 -11.44
CA PHE A 130 0.23 2.75 -10.50
C PHE A 130 1.52 2.27 -11.19
N LEU A 131 1.54 2.24 -12.53
CA LEU A 131 2.71 1.78 -13.28
C LEU A 131 3.78 2.88 -13.39
N VAL A 132 4.99 2.59 -12.94
CA VAL A 132 6.15 3.50 -13.03
C VAL A 132 6.40 3.96 -14.46
N GLY A 133 6.20 3.08 -15.46
CA GLY A 133 6.35 3.42 -16.86
C GLY A 133 5.42 4.55 -17.32
N THR A 134 4.20 4.62 -16.82
CA THR A 134 3.25 5.71 -17.11
C THR A 134 3.76 7.05 -16.57
N TRP A 135 4.31 7.06 -15.36
CA TRP A 135 4.87 8.26 -14.73
C TRP A 135 6.13 8.76 -15.43
N THR A 136 7.04 7.86 -15.83
CA THR A 136 8.28 8.23 -16.50
C THR A 136 8.04 8.81 -17.87
N VAL A 137 7.09 8.29 -18.65
CA VAL A 137 6.71 8.83 -19.97
C VAL A 137 6.08 10.21 -19.82
N SER A 138 5.17 10.41 -18.88
CA SER A 138 4.56 11.73 -18.63
C SER A 138 5.59 12.78 -18.22
N TYR A 139 6.56 12.40 -17.38
CA TYR A 139 7.63 13.31 -16.94
C TYR A 139 8.57 13.73 -18.09
N THR A 140 8.91 12.80 -18.98
CA THR A 140 9.75 13.11 -20.16
C THR A 140 9.03 14.03 -21.17
N HIS A 141 7.71 13.85 -21.35
CA HIS A 141 6.92 14.73 -22.21
C HIS A 141 6.79 16.15 -21.63
N LEU A 142 6.59 16.31 -20.33
CA LEU A 142 6.54 17.61 -19.67
C LEU A 142 7.87 18.36 -19.84
N ARG A 143 9.02 17.71 -19.61
CA ARG A 143 10.34 18.32 -19.80
C ARG A 143 10.61 18.71 -21.26
N ALA A 144 10.15 17.95 -22.24
CA ALA A 144 10.31 18.28 -23.64
C ALA A 144 9.52 19.52 -24.08
N HIS A 145 8.45 19.86 -23.35
CA HIS A 145 7.70 21.09 -23.58
C HIS A 145 8.33 22.33 -22.91
N GLU A 146 8.95 22.17 -21.74
CA GLU A 146 9.63 23.27 -21.05
C GLU A 146 10.89 23.77 -21.78
N THR A 147 11.60 22.89 -22.48
CA THR A 147 12.83 23.24 -23.22
C THR A 147 12.57 23.87 -24.60
N ARG A 148 11.33 24.06 -25.02
CA ARG A 148 10.96 24.67 -26.30
C ARG A 148 10.64 26.16 -26.24
N HIS A 149 10.79 26.79 -25.08
CA HIS A 149 10.48 28.21 -24.84
C HIS A 149 11.70 29.10 -24.57
N ASP A 150 12.90 28.62 -24.89
CA ASP A 150 14.13 29.45 -24.91
C ASP A 150 14.59 29.75 -26.35
#